data_0c56e01a049e8f786d1f50e26252f8a7
#
_entry.id   0c56e01a049e8f786d1f50e26252f8a7
#
_cell.length_a   1.000
_cell.length_b   1.000
_cell.length_c   1.000
_cell.angle_alpha   90.00
_cell.angle_beta   90.00
_cell.angle_gamma   90.00
#
_symmetry.space_group_name_H-M   'P 1'
#
loop_
_entity.id
_entity.type
_entity.pdbx_description
1 polymer ?
#
loop_
_entity_poly.entity_id
_entity_poly.type
_entity_poly.pdbx_seq_one_letter_code
_entity_poly.pdbx_strand_id
1 'polypeptide(L)'
;MNTAILDIQKAKLSGIQDFVSALSRSQPNGPSPYINTHHFSPGIYLRAYFALKGSVVVSQIHLHEHLTVIASGHCRVVSTMQGKEQVDVYKDFAIMTTPPHTKRALYFLEDTTIFCVYPNPDDCRDIPELEKRLVVDTFEEIV
;
A
#
# COMPACT_ATOMS: atom_id res chain seq x y z
N MET A 1 -5.15 -11.40 20.47
CA MET A 1 -5.33 -11.19 19.02
C MET A 1 -5.92 -9.81 18.80
N ASN A 2 -5.37 -9.04 17.90
CA ASN A 2 -5.86 -7.69 17.61
C ASN A 2 -7.25 -7.77 16.98
N THR A 3 -8.24 -7.05 17.51
CA THR A 3 -9.63 -7.04 17.03
C THR A 3 -9.70 -6.62 15.55
N ALA A 4 -8.84 -5.69 15.12
CA ALA A 4 -8.74 -5.26 13.72
C ALA A 4 -8.41 -6.42 12.77
N ILE A 5 -7.55 -7.34 13.18
CA ILE A 5 -7.19 -8.52 12.38
C ILE A 5 -8.37 -9.48 12.23
N LEU A 6 -9.15 -9.64 13.30
CA LEU A 6 -10.37 -10.47 13.26
C LEU A 6 -11.43 -9.87 12.35
N ASP A 7 -11.61 -8.56 12.38
CA ASP A 7 -12.55 -7.85 11.51
C ASP A 7 -12.12 -7.97 10.06
N ILE A 8 -10.82 -7.88 9.78
CA ILE A 8 -10.25 -8.09 8.45
C ILE A 8 -10.48 -9.52 7.94
N GLN A 9 -10.32 -10.51 8.80
CA GLN A 9 -10.51 -11.90 8.43
C GLN A 9 -11.98 -12.26 8.23
N LYS A 10 -12.87 -11.61 8.95
CA LYS A 10 -14.32 -11.85 8.90
C LYS A 10 -15.06 -11.01 7.89
N ALA A 11 -14.53 -9.85 7.57
CA ALA A 11 -15.15 -8.97 6.59
C ALA A 11 -15.08 -9.63 5.22
N LYS A 12 -16.22 -10.00 4.67
CA LYS A 12 -16.38 -10.03 3.22
C LYS A 12 -16.22 -8.59 2.79
N LEU A 13 -14.99 -8.25 2.41
CA LEU A 13 -14.69 -6.89 2.00
C LEU A 13 -15.50 -6.58 0.74
N SER A 14 -16.65 -5.95 0.92
CA SER A 14 -17.41 -5.38 -0.19
C SER A 14 -16.66 -4.23 -0.86
N GLY A 15 -15.49 -3.88 -0.30
CA GLY A 15 -14.58 -2.90 -0.84
C GLY A 15 -13.49 -2.53 0.15
N ILE A 16 -12.37 -2.09 -0.36
CA ILE A 16 -11.25 -1.59 0.45
C ILE A 16 -11.68 -0.41 1.32
N GLN A 17 -12.68 0.38 0.90
CA GLN A 17 -13.19 1.50 1.70
C GLN A 17 -13.83 1.04 3.03
N ASP A 18 -14.59 -0.06 3.02
CA ASP A 18 -15.16 -0.63 4.23
C ASP A 18 -14.05 -1.14 5.17
N PHE A 19 -13.01 -1.71 4.58
CA PHE A 19 -11.83 -2.16 5.30
C PHE A 19 -11.08 -0.99 5.95
N VAL A 20 -10.84 0.10 5.22
CA VAL A 20 -10.21 1.32 5.74
C VAL A 20 -11.02 1.87 6.92
N SER A 21 -12.33 1.94 6.78
CA SER A 21 -13.22 2.44 7.82
C SER A 21 -13.17 1.58 9.09
N ALA A 22 -13.16 0.25 8.93
CA ALA A 22 -13.04 -0.68 10.05
C ALA A 22 -11.68 -0.52 10.74
N LEU A 23 -10.60 -0.38 9.98
CA LEU A 23 -9.24 -0.20 10.51
C LEU A 23 -9.11 1.12 11.28
N SER A 24 -9.64 2.20 10.74
CA SER A 24 -9.61 3.52 11.39
C SER A 24 -10.35 3.52 12.73
N ARG A 25 -11.46 2.77 12.83
CA ARG A 25 -12.18 2.61 14.09
C ARG A 25 -11.40 1.79 15.12
N SER A 26 -10.58 0.85 14.68
CA SER A 26 -9.85 -0.05 15.60
C SER A 26 -8.52 0.53 16.11
N GLN A 27 -7.91 1.46 15.38
CA GLN A 27 -6.61 2.06 15.73
C GLN A 27 -6.57 3.57 15.50
N PRO A 28 -7.49 4.36 16.06
CA PRO A 28 -7.58 5.79 15.72
C PRO A 28 -6.37 6.61 16.15
N ASN A 29 -5.58 6.17 17.14
CA ASN A 29 -4.44 6.90 17.71
C ASN A 29 -3.18 6.03 17.86
N GLY A 30 -3.11 4.92 17.14
CA GLY A 30 -1.95 4.03 17.18
C GLY A 30 -0.73 4.64 16.50
N PRO A 31 0.50 4.21 16.87
CA PRO A 31 1.70 4.60 16.15
C PRO A 31 1.62 4.13 14.69
N SER A 32 2.32 4.85 13.80
CA SER A 32 2.42 4.43 12.40
C SER A 32 2.97 2.99 12.35
N PRO A 33 2.29 2.07 11.66
CA PRO A 33 2.70 0.67 11.60
C PRO A 33 3.93 0.44 10.73
N TYR A 34 4.48 1.47 10.11
CA TYR A 34 5.59 1.34 9.18
C TYR A 34 6.46 2.60 9.16
N ILE A 35 7.69 2.43 8.68
CA ILE A 35 8.66 3.50 8.49
C ILE A 35 8.88 3.68 6.99
N ASN A 36 8.72 4.90 6.50
CA ASN A 36 9.00 5.26 5.11
C ASN A 36 10.37 5.90 4.96
N THR A 37 11.07 5.54 3.89
CA THR A 37 12.25 6.26 3.41
C THR A 37 12.10 6.58 1.92
N HIS A 38 12.72 7.67 1.49
CA HIS A 38 12.61 8.20 0.13
C HIS A 38 13.98 8.22 -0.53
N HIS A 39 14.05 7.72 -1.75
CA HIS A 39 15.29 7.59 -2.50
C HIS A 39 15.11 8.10 -3.92
N PHE A 40 16.13 8.79 -4.44
CA PHE A 40 16.09 9.41 -5.74
C PHE A 40 17.31 9.04 -6.58
N SER A 41 17.07 8.81 -7.85
CA SER A 41 18.08 8.72 -8.90
C SER A 41 17.53 9.40 -10.14
N PRO A 42 18.34 9.77 -11.13
CA PRO A 42 17.82 10.47 -12.32
C PRO A 42 16.64 9.72 -12.94
N GLY A 43 15.49 10.41 -13.04
CA GLY A 43 14.26 9.88 -13.62
C GLY A 43 13.49 8.89 -12.74
N ILE A 44 13.93 8.64 -11.51
CA ILE A 44 13.36 7.61 -10.62
C ILE A 44 13.11 8.16 -9.21
N TYR A 45 11.96 7.82 -8.65
CA TYR A 45 11.66 7.97 -7.25
C TYR A 45 11.34 6.58 -6.66
N LEU A 46 12.03 6.21 -5.60
CA LEU A 46 11.77 4.97 -4.87
C LEU A 46 11.33 5.31 -3.44
N ARG A 47 10.16 4.81 -3.06
CA ARG A 47 9.72 4.82 -1.66
C ARG A 47 9.90 3.42 -1.11
N ALA A 48 10.73 3.30 -0.08
CA ALA A 48 10.89 2.07 0.68
C ALA A 48 10.10 2.17 1.98
N TYR A 49 9.45 1.10 2.39
CA TYR A 49 8.89 1.03 3.72
C TYR A 49 9.11 -0.33 4.37
N PHE A 50 9.23 -0.28 5.69
CA PHE A 50 9.39 -1.43 6.55
C PHE A 50 8.18 -1.50 7.48
N ALA A 51 7.51 -2.64 7.49
CA ALA A 51 6.33 -2.88 8.31
C ALA A 51 6.57 -4.05 9.26
N LEU A 52 6.17 -3.89 10.51
CA LEU A 52 6.31 -4.92 11.52
C LEU A 52 5.24 -6.00 11.38
N LYS A 53 5.61 -7.22 11.75
CA LYS A 53 4.68 -8.35 11.88
C LYS A 53 3.42 -7.94 12.64
N GLY A 54 2.26 -8.34 12.13
CA GLY A 54 0.96 -8.03 12.70
C GLY A 54 0.38 -6.67 12.32
N SER A 55 1.15 -5.83 11.63
CA SER A 55 0.68 -4.54 11.14
C SER A 55 -0.25 -4.69 9.95
N VAL A 56 -1.09 -3.67 9.76
CA VAL A 56 -1.93 -3.51 8.57
C VAL A 56 -1.67 -2.14 7.97
N VAL A 57 -1.44 -2.11 6.67
CA VAL A 57 -1.24 -0.88 5.90
C VAL A 57 -2.29 -0.84 4.80
N VAL A 58 -2.94 0.31 4.66
CA VAL A 58 -3.87 0.57 3.56
C VAL A 58 -3.27 1.67 2.70
N SER A 59 -3.07 1.38 1.43
CA SER A 59 -2.51 2.34 0.49
C SER A 59 -3.56 3.36 0.05
N GLN A 60 -3.09 4.54 -0.37
CA GLN A 60 -3.87 5.41 -1.22
C GLN A 60 -4.03 4.78 -2.61
N ILE A 61 -4.88 5.35 -3.44
CA ILE A 61 -5.10 4.87 -4.81
C ILE A 61 -3.98 5.42 -5.70
N HIS A 62 -3.22 4.54 -6.34
CA HIS A 62 -2.16 4.92 -7.25
C HIS A 62 -2.73 5.31 -8.61
N LEU A 63 -2.35 6.48 -9.11
CA LEU A 63 -2.84 7.02 -10.38
C LEU A 63 -2.12 6.44 -11.60
N HIS A 64 -0.89 5.96 -11.41
CA HIS A 64 -0.02 5.52 -12.49
C HIS A 64 0.51 4.12 -12.25
N GLU A 65 0.80 3.41 -13.34
CA GLU A 65 1.51 2.15 -13.27
C GLU A 65 2.88 2.34 -12.64
N HIS A 66 3.25 1.43 -11.76
CA HIS A 66 4.56 1.44 -11.09
C HIS A 66 4.97 0.03 -10.69
N LEU A 67 6.24 -0.12 -10.28
CA LEU A 67 6.74 -1.39 -9.78
C LEU A 67 6.62 -1.44 -8.25
N THR A 68 6.16 -2.56 -7.75
CA THR A 68 6.17 -2.89 -6.32
C THR A 68 7.06 -4.10 -6.10
N VAL A 69 8.04 -3.97 -5.23
CA VAL A 69 8.99 -5.03 -4.91
C VAL A 69 8.83 -5.40 -3.44
N ILE A 70 8.47 -6.64 -3.17
CA ILE A 70 8.60 -7.20 -1.81
C ILE A 70 10.01 -7.74 -1.72
N ALA A 71 10.86 -7.03 -0.98
CA ALA A 71 12.27 -7.36 -0.88
C ALA A 71 12.52 -8.49 0.13
N SER A 72 11.72 -8.54 1.19
CA SER A 72 11.78 -9.60 2.20
C SER A 72 10.49 -9.60 3.02
N GLY A 73 10.17 -10.72 3.62
CA GLY A 73 9.06 -10.85 4.55
C GLY A 73 7.96 -11.77 4.07
N HIS A 74 6.77 -11.55 4.60
CA HIS A 74 5.59 -12.36 4.30
C HIS A 74 4.34 -11.50 4.51
N CYS A 75 3.55 -11.31 3.48
CA CYS A 75 2.34 -10.50 3.57
C CYS A 75 1.19 -11.05 2.75
N ARG A 76 -0.01 -10.78 3.25
CA ARG A 76 -1.26 -10.98 2.53
C ARG A 76 -1.70 -9.63 1.96
N VAL A 77 -2.06 -9.62 0.69
CA VAL A 77 -2.43 -8.41 -0.02
C VAL A 77 -3.83 -8.56 -0.60
N VAL A 78 -4.70 -7.63 -0.26
CA VAL A 78 -6.01 -7.48 -0.92
C VAL A 78 -5.92 -6.28 -1.84
N SER A 79 -6.13 -6.50 -3.12
CA SER A 79 -6.04 -5.44 -4.14
C SER A 79 -7.40 -5.22 -4.78
N THR A 80 -7.75 -3.95 -4.99
CA THR A 80 -8.84 -3.56 -5.88
C THR A 80 -8.23 -2.99 -7.15
N MET A 81 -8.44 -3.68 -8.27
CA MET A 81 -7.91 -3.32 -9.58
C MET A 81 -9.04 -3.42 -10.60
N GLN A 82 -9.32 -2.32 -11.31
CA GLN A 82 -10.34 -2.29 -12.36
C GLN A 82 -11.71 -2.82 -11.89
N GLY A 83 -12.11 -2.45 -10.67
CA GLY A 83 -13.39 -2.87 -10.08
C GLY A 83 -13.44 -4.32 -9.57
N LYS A 84 -12.33 -5.03 -9.59
CA LYS A 84 -12.23 -6.41 -9.10
C LYS A 84 -11.33 -6.48 -7.87
N GLU A 85 -11.72 -7.31 -6.91
CA GLU A 85 -10.89 -7.63 -5.76
C GLU A 85 -10.08 -8.89 -6.02
N GLN A 86 -8.82 -8.87 -5.57
CA GLN A 86 -7.90 -10.00 -5.65
C GLN A 86 -7.16 -10.14 -4.34
N VAL A 87 -7.00 -11.38 -3.88
CA VAL A 87 -6.25 -11.70 -2.66
C VAL A 87 -5.04 -12.53 -3.05
N ASP A 88 -3.85 -12.07 -2.67
CA ASP A 88 -2.58 -12.74 -2.90
C ASP A 88 -1.80 -12.86 -1.60
N VAL A 89 -0.91 -13.86 -1.55
CA VAL A 89 0.06 -14.02 -0.47
C VAL A 89 1.45 -14.03 -1.08
N TYR A 90 2.31 -13.15 -0.58
CA TYR A 90 3.70 -13.04 -1.02
C TYR A 90 4.64 -13.41 0.12
N LYS A 91 5.62 -14.26 -0.17
CA LYS A 91 6.63 -14.70 0.78
C LYS A 91 8.02 -14.54 0.17
N ASP A 92 8.95 -14.04 0.99
CA ASP A 92 10.36 -13.80 0.68
C ASP A 92 10.57 -12.67 -0.33
N PHE A 93 10.47 -12.94 -1.62
CA PHE A 93 10.75 -11.96 -2.66
C PHE A 93 9.69 -12.02 -3.76
N ALA A 94 9.21 -10.86 -4.18
CA ALA A 94 8.29 -10.75 -5.32
C ALA A 94 8.42 -9.40 -5.99
N ILE A 95 8.25 -9.36 -7.31
CA ILE A 95 8.16 -8.12 -8.09
C ILE A 95 6.82 -8.12 -8.80
N MET A 96 6.11 -7.01 -8.69
CA MET A 96 4.80 -6.82 -9.30
C MET A 96 4.78 -5.54 -10.10
N THR A 97 4.16 -5.59 -11.29
CA THR A 97 3.72 -4.39 -11.96
C THR A 97 2.35 -4.03 -11.42
N THR A 98 2.25 -2.87 -10.78
CA THR A 98 0.99 -2.37 -10.20
C THR A 98 0.28 -1.51 -11.22
N PRO A 99 -0.91 -1.92 -11.70
CA PRO A 99 -1.65 -1.13 -12.69
C PRO A 99 -2.17 0.20 -12.10
N PRO A 100 -2.51 1.18 -12.95
CA PRO A 100 -3.17 2.39 -12.51
C PRO A 100 -4.48 2.10 -11.77
N HIS A 101 -4.85 3.01 -10.87
CA HIS A 101 -6.09 2.96 -10.09
C HIS A 101 -6.18 1.75 -9.14
N THR A 102 -5.03 1.28 -8.68
CA THR A 102 -4.94 0.20 -7.71
C THR A 102 -4.93 0.74 -6.29
N LYS A 103 -5.76 0.16 -5.43
CA LYS A 103 -5.72 0.34 -3.99
C LYS A 103 -5.47 -1.01 -3.32
N ARG A 104 -4.63 -1.03 -2.29
CA ARG A 104 -4.24 -2.25 -1.59
C ARG A 104 -4.38 -2.12 -0.09
N ALA A 105 -4.76 -3.22 0.52
CA ALA A 105 -4.65 -3.44 1.95
C ALA A 105 -3.66 -4.59 2.18
N LEU A 106 -2.67 -4.38 3.03
CA LEU A 106 -1.62 -5.34 3.30
C LEU A 106 -1.63 -5.73 4.77
N TYR A 107 -1.62 -7.02 5.02
CA TYR A 107 -1.46 -7.59 6.36
C TYR A 107 -0.12 -8.33 6.42
N PHE A 108 0.73 -7.95 7.37
CA PHE A 108 2.09 -8.46 7.48
C PHE A 108 2.16 -9.63 8.44
N LEU A 109 2.42 -10.82 7.89
CA LEU A 109 2.58 -12.06 8.65
C LEU A 109 3.96 -12.18 9.28
N GLU A 110 4.94 -11.46 8.73
CA GLU A 110 6.31 -11.29 9.23
C GLU A 110 6.74 -9.85 8.98
N ASP A 111 7.84 -9.42 9.60
CA ASP A 111 8.47 -8.13 9.27
C ASP A 111 8.78 -8.10 7.78
N THR A 112 8.33 -7.05 7.09
CA THR A 112 8.36 -7.00 5.62
C THR A 112 8.94 -5.68 5.15
N THR A 113 9.80 -5.75 4.14
CA THR A 113 10.36 -4.60 3.43
C THR A 113 9.78 -4.55 2.02
N ILE A 114 9.22 -3.39 1.65
CA ILE A 114 8.61 -3.16 0.34
C ILE A 114 9.21 -1.91 -0.31
N PHE A 115 9.48 -1.99 -1.61
CA PHE A 115 9.87 -0.86 -2.44
C PHE A 115 8.78 -0.55 -3.45
N CYS A 116 8.40 0.71 -3.57
CA CYS A 116 7.58 1.22 -4.67
C CYS A 116 8.44 2.12 -5.56
N VAL A 117 8.53 1.78 -6.84
CA VAL A 117 9.42 2.45 -7.80
C VAL A 117 8.55 3.20 -8.80
N TYR A 118 8.71 4.52 -8.83
CA TYR A 118 7.91 5.41 -9.66
C TYR A 118 8.77 6.13 -10.69
N PRO A 119 8.25 6.37 -11.90
CA PRO A 119 8.84 7.34 -12.81
C PRO A 119 8.86 8.73 -12.17
N ASN A 120 9.94 9.44 -12.35
CA ASN A 120 10.11 10.82 -11.87
C ASN A 120 10.89 11.62 -12.91
N PRO A 121 10.27 11.91 -14.08
CA PRO A 121 10.98 12.43 -15.24
C PRO A 121 11.55 13.83 -15.06
N ASP A 122 11.01 14.64 -14.17
CA ASP A 122 11.48 15.99 -13.85
C ASP A 122 12.36 16.06 -12.59
N ASP A 123 12.78 14.91 -12.08
CA ASP A 123 13.63 14.78 -10.88
C ASP A 123 13.12 15.58 -9.68
N CYS A 124 11.80 15.63 -9.51
CA CYS A 124 11.16 16.27 -8.36
C CYS A 124 11.57 15.57 -7.06
N ARG A 125 11.98 16.35 -6.07
CA ARG A 125 12.35 15.84 -4.72
C ARG A 125 11.43 16.34 -3.61
N ASP A 126 10.40 17.07 -3.98
CA ASP A 126 9.37 17.56 -3.07
C ASP A 126 8.34 16.44 -2.82
N ILE A 127 8.38 15.82 -1.66
CA ILE A 127 7.51 14.68 -1.33
C ILE A 127 6.02 15.05 -1.39
N PRO A 128 5.54 16.17 -0.81
CA PRO A 128 4.15 16.56 -0.95
C PRO A 128 3.70 16.74 -2.41
N GLU A 129 4.56 17.27 -3.28
CA GLU A 129 4.26 17.43 -4.70
C GLU A 129 4.20 16.07 -5.41
N LEU A 130 5.12 15.17 -5.11
CA LEU A 130 5.11 13.80 -5.65
C LEU A 130 3.85 13.05 -5.23
N GLU A 131 3.43 13.17 -3.99
CA GLU A 131 2.20 12.52 -3.51
C GLU A 131 0.97 13.01 -4.29
N LYS A 132 0.87 14.30 -4.56
CA LYS A 132 -0.24 14.85 -5.38
C LYS A 132 -0.29 14.25 -6.79
N ARG A 133 0.87 13.95 -7.36
CA ARG A 133 0.98 13.39 -8.71
C ARG A 133 0.71 11.90 -8.76
N LEU A 134 1.02 11.18 -7.67
CA LEU A 134 1.06 9.72 -7.66
C LEU A 134 -0.18 9.07 -7.10
N VAL A 135 -0.86 9.70 -6.14
CA VAL A 135 -1.94 9.07 -5.38
C VAL A 135 -3.12 10.01 -5.12
N VAL A 136 -4.29 9.41 -4.91
CA VAL A 136 -5.49 10.08 -4.39
C VAL A 136 -6.12 9.23 -3.29
N ASP A 137 -6.98 9.82 -2.47
CA ASP A 137 -7.59 9.14 -1.33
C ASP A 137 -8.84 8.33 -1.71
N THR A 138 -9.62 8.81 -2.66
CA THR A 138 -10.89 8.19 -3.05
C THR A 138 -11.00 8.00 -4.55
N PHE A 139 -11.82 7.04 -4.96
CA PHE A 139 -12.07 6.76 -6.39
C PHE A 139 -12.83 7.89 -7.10
N GLU A 140 -13.60 8.68 -6.38
CA GLU A 140 -14.29 9.84 -6.93
C GLU A 140 -13.36 10.95 -7.40
N GLU A 141 -12.13 10.99 -6.87
CA GLU A 141 -11.09 11.97 -7.29
C GLU A 141 -10.44 11.59 -8.63
N ILE A 142 -10.72 10.40 -9.14
CA ILE A 142 -10.24 9.96 -10.45
C ILE A 142 -11.23 10.44 -11.50
N VAL A 143 -10.84 11.43 -12.24
CA VAL A 143 -11.67 12.03 -13.29
C VAL A 143 -11.16 11.66 -14.66
#